data_f70a68724e66a8644deb04d89aea825b
#
_entry.id   f70a68724e66a8644deb04d89aea825b
#
_cell.length_a   1.000
_cell.length_b   1.000
_cell.length_c   1.000
_cell.angle_alpha   90.00
_cell.angle_beta   90.00
_cell.angle_gamma   90.00
#
_symmetry.space_group_name_H-M   'P 1'
#
loop_
_entity.id
_entity.type
_entity.pdbx_description
1 polymer ?
#
loop_
_entity_poly.entity_id
_entity_poly.type
_entity_poly.pdbx_seq_one_letter_code
_entity_poly.pdbx_strand_id
1 'polypeptide(L)'
;ELLYIDDLIEGMFDLLEGKEAHCEYDGLNPVPTENDRYCYVPVTHKVTLGEIVDLLQEFKSQPATLLMPKMPEGSFAKKLFSLYLTYLPTDKFKYALKMNVDDRGSFTELVHTQDCGQVSINISKPGITKGQHWHNSKWEQFIVVHGHGLIQERNINTGETVEFEVSGEKIEAVYMIPGWTHNIINLSDTEDLVTVMTCNEIFDPDRPDTFFEKVKD
;
A
#
# COMPACT_ATOMS: atom_id res chain seq x y z
N GLU A 1 30.18 2.51 0.92
CA GLU A 1 29.33 2.38 2.14
C GLU A 1 28.78 3.75 2.51
N LEU A 2 27.53 3.79 2.96
CA LEU A 2 26.84 4.98 3.41
C LEU A 2 26.33 4.78 4.84
N LEU A 3 26.32 5.85 5.60
CA LEU A 3 25.79 5.91 6.95
C LEU A 3 24.63 6.92 6.95
N TYR A 4 23.50 6.53 7.52
CA TYR A 4 22.37 7.43 7.70
C TYR A 4 22.63 8.32 8.93
N ILE A 5 22.26 9.59 8.81
CA ILE A 5 22.61 10.58 9.85
C ILE A 5 22.02 10.26 11.22
N ASP A 6 20.82 9.73 11.29
CA ASP A 6 20.19 9.39 12.56
C ASP A 6 20.91 8.20 13.23
N ASP A 7 21.37 7.20 12.46
CA ASP A 7 22.16 6.10 12.98
C ASP A 7 23.51 6.60 13.56
N LEU A 8 24.11 7.63 12.93
CA LEU A 8 25.31 8.28 13.48
C LEU A 8 25.01 8.96 14.80
N ILE A 9 23.92 9.72 14.87
CA ILE A 9 23.51 10.45 16.07
C ILE A 9 23.20 9.48 17.22
N GLU A 10 22.46 8.40 16.95
CA GLU A 10 22.19 7.35 17.93
C GLU A 10 23.49 6.73 18.46
N GLY A 11 24.43 6.37 17.56
CA GLY A 11 25.74 5.86 17.98
C GLY A 11 26.53 6.84 18.83
N MET A 12 26.44 8.13 18.56
CA MET A 12 27.08 9.16 19.40
C MET A 12 26.45 9.24 20.79
N PHE A 13 25.12 9.17 20.89
CA PHE A 13 24.42 9.14 22.17
C PHE A 13 24.73 7.85 22.96
N ASP A 14 24.79 6.71 22.30
CA ASP A 14 25.15 5.44 22.94
C ASP A 14 26.54 5.51 23.57
N LEU A 15 27.50 6.14 22.92
CA LEU A 15 28.82 6.40 23.47
C LEU A 15 28.79 7.33 24.68
N LEU A 16 27.99 8.39 24.63
CA LEU A 16 27.84 9.33 25.74
C LEU A 16 27.19 8.68 26.98
N GLU A 17 26.30 7.72 26.74
CA GLU A 17 25.64 6.94 27.79
C GLU A 17 26.50 5.78 28.33
N GLY A 18 27.70 5.58 27.79
CA GLY A 18 28.62 4.55 28.21
C GLY A 18 28.24 3.13 27.73
N LYS A 19 27.46 3.02 26.66
CA LYS A 19 27.18 1.76 25.99
C LYS A 19 28.43 1.27 25.25
N GLU A 20 28.41 0.00 24.86
CA GLU A 20 29.52 -0.63 24.15
C GLU A 20 29.88 0.15 22.87
N ALA A 21 31.14 0.50 22.74
CA ALA A 21 31.69 1.20 21.59
C ALA A 21 32.42 0.25 20.65
N HIS A 22 32.21 0.43 19.34
CA HIS A 22 32.97 -0.26 18.30
C HIS A 22 34.09 0.65 17.83
N CYS A 23 35.33 0.35 18.16
CA CYS A 23 36.45 1.29 18.04
C CYS A 23 37.39 1.08 16.85
N GLU A 24 37.43 -0.09 16.24
CA GLU A 24 38.10 -0.35 14.96
C GLU A 24 37.39 -1.45 14.16
N TYR A 25 37.63 -1.50 12.87
CA TYR A 25 37.09 -2.55 12.01
C TYR A 25 37.98 -2.81 10.78
N ASP A 26 37.94 -4.04 10.31
CA ASP A 26 38.45 -4.46 9.00
C ASP A 26 37.29 -4.74 8.07
N GLY A 27 37.09 -3.88 7.08
CA GLY A 27 35.88 -3.87 6.27
C GLY A 27 34.68 -3.49 7.11
N LEU A 28 33.80 -4.45 7.40
CA LEU A 28 32.61 -4.27 8.26
C LEU A 28 32.70 -5.04 9.59
N ASN A 29 33.87 -5.64 9.90
CA ASN A 29 34.06 -6.41 11.11
C ASN A 29 34.75 -5.60 12.19
N PRO A 30 34.17 -5.46 13.39
CA PRO A 30 34.87 -4.84 14.50
C PRO A 30 36.10 -5.69 14.87
N VAL A 31 37.24 -5.02 15.03
CA VAL A 31 38.48 -5.63 15.51
C VAL A 31 38.88 -4.99 16.83
N PRO A 32 39.40 -5.77 17.77
CA PRO A 32 39.98 -5.23 18.99
C PRO A 32 41.12 -4.28 18.65
N THR A 33 41.16 -3.10 19.26
CA THR A 33 42.20 -2.11 19.05
C THR A 33 42.93 -1.80 20.34
N GLU A 34 44.23 -1.50 20.23
CA GLU A 34 45.02 -1.00 21.32
C GLU A 34 44.78 0.52 21.57
N ASN A 35 44.03 1.16 20.67
CA ASN A 35 43.81 2.58 20.67
C ASN A 35 42.34 2.96 20.56
N ASP A 36 41.66 3.06 21.70
CA ASP A 36 40.23 3.39 21.84
C ASP A 36 39.85 4.82 21.37
N ARG A 37 40.62 5.42 20.48
CA ARG A 37 40.40 6.81 20.04
C ARG A 37 39.37 6.95 18.93
N TYR A 38 39.15 5.89 18.14
CA TYR A 38 38.31 5.92 16.96
C TYR A 38 37.16 4.93 17.10
N CYS A 39 35.97 5.45 17.03
CA CYS A 39 34.77 4.63 17.07
C CYS A 39 34.05 4.71 15.71
N TYR A 40 33.32 3.67 15.36
CA TYR A 40 32.47 3.63 14.19
C TYR A 40 31.04 3.20 14.56
N VAL A 41 30.10 3.62 13.74
CA VAL A 41 28.70 3.19 13.84
C VAL A 41 28.53 1.91 13.02
N PRO A 42 28.08 0.78 13.63
CA PRO A 42 28.02 -0.52 12.94
C PRO A 42 26.90 -0.62 11.89
N VAL A 43 25.97 0.35 11.85
CA VAL A 43 24.83 0.38 10.92
C VAL A 43 25.22 1.13 9.66
N THR A 44 25.82 0.44 8.68
CA THR A 44 26.15 1.01 7.38
C THR A 44 25.41 0.28 6.25
N HIS A 45 25.27 0.96 5.12
CA HIS A 45 24.63 0.43 3.93
C HIS A 45 25.63 0.35 2.77
N LYS A 46 25.84 -0.85 2.27
CA LYS A 46 26.68 -1.09 1.10
C LYS A 46 25.84 -0.98 -0.15
N VAL A 47 25.97 0.12 -0.87
CA VAL A 47 25.20 0.44 -2.08
C VAL A 47 26.11 1.07 -3.13
N THR A 48 25.77 0.88 -4.40
CA THR A 48 26.41 1.53 -5.54
C THR A 48 25.70 2.86 -5.89
N LEU A 49 26.37 3.73 -6.61
CA LEU A 49 25.74 4.95 -7.14
C LEU A 49 24.60 4.62 -8.11
N GLY A 50 24.71 3.53 -8.87
CA GLY A 50 23.65 3.07 -9.76
C GLY A 50 22.37 2.74 -8.99
N GLU A 51 22.47 1.93 -7.94
CA GLU A 51 21.32 1.57 -7.09
C GLU A 51 20.66 2.79 -6.45
N ILE A 52 21.45 3.80 -6.06
CA ILE A 52 20.90 5.06 -5.54
C ILE A 52 20.09 5.78 -6.62
N VAL A 53 20.64 5.88 -7.84
CA VAL A 53 19.94 6.52 -8.96
C VAL A 53 18.65 5.80 -9.30
N ASP A 54 18.67 4.48 -9.35
CA ASP A 54 17.49 3.66 -9.65
C ASP A 54 16.38 3.86 -8.60
N LEU A 55 16.74 3.83 -7.31
CA LEU A 55 15.80 4.13 -6.22
C LEU A 55 15.22 5.54 -6.31
N LEU A 56 16.05 6.56 -6.58
CA LEU A 56 15.55 7.93 -6.73
C LEU A 56 14.62 8.11 -7.93
N GLN A 57 14.86 7.38 -9.03
CA GLN A 57 13.95 7.36 -10.17
C GLN A 57 12.62 6.66 -9.83
N GLU A 58 12.67 5.55 -9.11
CA GLU A 58 11.48 4.86 -8.61
C GLU A 58 10.65 5.78 -7.70
N PHE A 59 11.29 6.45 -6.74
CA PHE A 59 10.62 7.42 -5.86
C PHE A 59 9.97 8.57 -6.63
N LYS A 60 10.68 9.10 -7.62
CA LYS A 60 10.16 10.17 -8.48
C LYS A 60 8.96 9.73 -9.31
N SER A 61 8.90 8.47 -9.73
CA SER A 61 7.80 7.93 -10.54
C SER A 61 6.56 7.56 -9.71
N GLN A 62 6.69 7.36 -8.40
CA GLN A 62 5.63 6.89 -7.52
C GLN A 62 4.31 7.65 -7.64
N PRO A 63 4.25 8.99 -7.69
CA PRO A 63 2.98 9.71 -7.82
C PRO A 63 2.24 9.44 -9.15
N ALA A 64 2.96 9.04 -10.19
CA ALA A 64 2.37 8.73 -11.49
C ALA A 64 1.98 7.25 -11.64
N THR A 65 2.75 6.35 -11.05
CA THR A 65 2.52 4.90 -11.10
C THR A 65 1.66 4.38 -9.96
N LEU A 66 1.54 5.17 -8.88
CA LEU A 66 0.97 4.80 -7.58
C LEU A 66 1.70 3.64 -6.89
N LEU A 67 2.77 3.10 -7.51
CA LEU A 67 3.50 1.96 -7.00
C LEU A 67 4.44 2.39 -5.88
N MET A 68 4.17 1.89 -4.67
CA MET A 68 5.04 2.13 -3.52
C MET A 68 6.35 1.36 -3.68
N PRO A 69 7.49 2.04 -3.50
CA PRO A 69 8.78 1.39 -3.49
C PRO A 69 8.87 0.34 -2.38
N LYS A 70 9.65 -0.72 -2.62
CA LYS A 70 9.89 -1.74 -1.61
C LYS A 70 10.85 -1.21 -0.53
N MET A 71 10.33 -1.01 0.66
CA MET A 71 11.04 -0.36 1.77
C MET A 71 10.97 -1.19 3.07
N PRO A 72 11.66 -2.34 3.16
CA PRO A 72 11.70 -3.12 4.39
C PRO A 72 12.23 -2.30 5.56
N GLU A 73 11.84 -2.67 6.77
CA GLU A 73 12.33 -2.00 7.96
C GLU A 73 13.88 -2.04 8.05
N GLY A 74 14.49 -0.93 8.45
CA GLY A 74 15.95 -0.79 8.51
C GLY A 74 16.67 -0.70 7.16
N SER A 75 15.95 -0.86 6.04
CA SER A 75 16.58 -0.84 4.70
C SER A 75 17.10 0.55 4.31
N PHE A 76 18.14 0.54 3.47
CA PHE A 76 18.65 1.76 2.84
C PHE A 76 17.56 2.50 2.05
N ALA A 77 16.73 1.78 1.31
CA ALA A 77 15.63 2.35 0.53
C ALA A 77 14.65 3.15 1.40
N LYS A 78 14.27 2.62 2.59
CA LYS A 78 13.38 3.32 3.53
C LYS A 78 14.00 4.62 4.04
N LYS A 79 15.28 4.59 4.43
CA LYS A 79 16.03 5.76 4.89
C LYS A 79 16.19 6.79 3.78
N LEU A 80 16.56 6.34 2.57
CA LEU A 80 16.71 7.19 1.40
C LEU A 80 15.38 7.84 0.97
N PHE A 81 14.26 7.10 1.04
CA PHE A 81 12.95 7.66 0.72
C PHE A 81 12.53 8.75 1.70
N SER A 82 12.74 8.53 3.00
CA SER A 82 12.48 9.55 4.02
C SER A 82 13.29 10.82 3.75
N LEU A 83 14.58 10.67 3.44
CA LEU A 83 15.45 11.79 3.06
C LEU A 83 14.98 12.45 1.76
N TYR A 84 14.64 11.67 0.72
CA TYR A 84 14.10 12.18 -0.55
C TYR A 84 12.90 13.08 -0.35
N LEU A 85 11.95 12.68 0.50
CA LEU A 85 10.75 13.48 0.78
C LEU A 85 11.07 14.84 1.40
N THR A 86 12.14 14.94 2.23
CA THR A 86 12.55 16.21 2.83
C THR A 86 13.13 17.20 1.83
N TYR A 87 13.58 16.71 0.67
CA TYR A 87 14.10 17.55 -0.44
C TYR A 87 13.05 17.90 -1.48
N LEU A 88 11.82 17.40 -1.34
CA LEU A 88 10.76 17.80 -2.27
C LEU A 88 10.41 19.28 -2.08
N PRO A 89 10.24 20.05 -3.17
CA PRO A 89 9.68 21.38 -3.07
C PRO A 89 8.22 21.31 -2.61
N THR A 90 7.75 22.31 -1.87
CA THR A 90 6.44 22.31 -1.22
C THR A 90 5.25 22.14 -2.17
N ASP A 91 5.38 22.58 -3.43
CA ASP A 91 4.38 22.36 -4.48
C ASP A 91 4.24 20.89 -4.92
N LYS A 92 5.21 20.03 -4.55
CA LYS A 92 5.20 18.59 -4.82
C LYS A 92 4.69 17.73 -3.66
N PHE A 93 4.29 18.34 -2.54
CA PHE A 93 3.71 17.59 -1.41
C PHE A 93 2.32 17.02 -1.72
N LYS A 94 1.66 17.55 -2.73
CA LYS A 94 0.33 17.13 -3.17
C LYS A 94 0.34 16.78 -4.65
N TYR A 95 -0.28 15.66 -4.99
CA TYR A 95 -0.55 15.25 -6.37
C TYR A 95 -1.99 14.76 -6.50
N ALA A 96 -2.55 14.92 -7.68
CA ALA A 96 -3.92 14.49 -7.97
C ALA A 96 -3.94 13.00 -8.35
N LEU A 97 -4.92 12.28 -7.81
CA LEU A 97 -5.22 10.93 -8.24
C LEU A 97 -6.21 10.96 -9.41
N LYS A 98 -6.09 10.00 -10.31
CA LYS A 98 -7.01 9.85 -11.43
C LYS A 98 -8.34 9.27 -10.94
N MET A 99 -9.39 10.06 -10.96
CA MET A 99 -10.75 9.60 -10.70
C MET A 99 -11.39 9.10 -12.00
N ASN A 100 -11.86 7.87 -12.02
CA ASN A 100 -12.69 7.33 -13.09
C ASN A 100 -14.15 7.55 -12.68
N VAL A 101 -14.79 8.55 -13.30
CA VAL A 101 -16.14 9.01 -12.93
C VAL A 101 -17.14 8.62 -14.02
N ASP A 102 -18.29 8.09 -13.62
CA ASP A 102 -19.45 7.82 -14.48
C ASP A 102 -20.78 8.16 -13.75
N ASP A 103 -21.92 7.85 -14.37
CA ASP A 103 -23.24 8.13 -13.78
C ASP A 103 -23.50 7.36 -12.46
N ARG A 104 -22.78 6.30 -12.21
CA ARG A 104 -22.89 5.46 -11.00
C ARG A 104 -22.06 5.99 -9.83
N GLY A 105 -21.13 6.91 -10.05
CA GLY A 105 -20.22 7.45 -9.04
C GLY A 105 -18.78 7.50 -9.53
N SER A 106 -17.83 7.09 -8.71
CA SER A 106 -16.40 7.09 -9.09
C SER A 106 -15.65 5.90 -8.57
N PHE A 107 -14.52 5.60 -9.23
CA PHE A 107 -13.51 4.65 -8.79
C PHE A 107 -12.13 5.30 -8.91
N THR A 108 -11.33 5.22 -7.85
CA THR A 108 -10.02 5.84 -7.78
C THR A 108 -9.01 4.89 -7.15
N GLU A 109 -7.96 4.57 -7.87
CA GLU A 109 -6.82 3.85 -7.32
C GLU A 109 -6.01 4.80 -6.44
N LEU A 110 -5.65 4.35 -5.23
CA LEU A 110 -4.95 5.16 -4.24
C LEU A 110 -3.47 4.81 -4.18
N VAL A 111 -3.16 3.52 -4.15
CA VAL A 111 -1.81 3.01 -4.01
C VAL A 111 -1.71 1.59 -4.57
N HIS A 112 -0.59 1.31 -5.21
CA HIS A 112 -0.17 -0.02 -5.63
C HIS A 112 1.01 -0.48 -4.77
N THR A 113 1.09 -1.77 -4.49
CA THR A 113 2.23 -2.38 -3.81
C THR A 113 2.71 -3.59 -4.58
N GLN A 114 4.01 -3.87 -4.54
CA GLN A 114 4.58 -5.03 -5.25
C GLN A 114 4.14 -6.37 -4.66
N ASP A 115 3.87 -6.40 -3.35
CA ASP A 115 3.61 -7.64 -2.61
C ASP A 115 2.12 -7.86 -2.29
N CYS A 116 1.30 -6.79 -2.27
CA CYS A 116 -0.08 -6.82 -1.77
C CYS A 116 -1.12 -6.25 -2.77
N GLY A 117 -0.73 -6.02 -4.03
CA GLY A 117 -1.64 -5.55 -5.07
C GLY A 117 -2.01 -4.07 -4.96
N GLN A 118 -3.29 -3.74 -4.95
CA GLN A 118 -3.76 -2.35 -4.95
C GLN A 118 -4.77 -2.05 -3.86
N VAL A 119 -4.81 -0.77 -3.47
CA VAL A 119 -5.86 -0.17 -2.66
C VAL A 119 -6.57 0.89 -3.48
N SER A 120 -7.89 0.89 -3.45
CA SER A 120 -8.73 1.82 -4.19
C SER A 120 -9.90 2.31 -3.34
N ILE A 121 -10.54 3.37 -3.79
CA ILE A 121 -11.80 3.88 -3.21
C ILE A 121 -12.88 3.88 -4.27
N ASN A 122 -14.04 3.39 -3.91
CA ASN A 122 -15.22 3.39 -4.74
C ASN A 122 -16.30 4.23 -4.08
N ILE A 123 -16.88 5.16 -4.84
CA ILE A 123 -18.03 5.95 -4.42
C ILE A 123 -19.20 5.54 -5.30
N SER A 124 -20.27 5.05 -4.69
CA SER A 124 -21.51 4.69 -5.37
C SER A 124 -22.62 5.65 -4.99
N LYS A 125 -23.25 6.26 -5.99
CA LYS A 125 -24.40 7.14 -5.80
C LYS A 125 -25.61 6.38 -5.20
N PRO A 126 -26.61 7.09 -4.67
CA PRO A 126 -27.83 6.48 -4.14
C PRO A 126 -28.46 5.44 -5.06
N GLY A 127 -28.85 4.29 -4.51
CA GLY A 127 -29.52 3.21 -5.22
C GLY A 127 -28.65 2.43 -6.22
N ILE A 128 -27.39 2.78 -6.39
CA ILE A 128 -26.51 2.16 -7.40
C ILE A 128 -25.97 0.81 -6.92
N THR A 129 -26.01 -0.15 -7.84
CA THR A 129 -25.35 -1.45 -7.71
C THR A 129 -24.08 -1.48 -8.57
N LYS A 130 -22.94 -1.88 -8.00
CA LYS A 130 -21.66 -2.12 -8.68
C LYS A 130 -21.19 -3.54 -8.45
N GLY A 131 -20.28 -4.04 -9.31
CA GLY A 131 -19.80 -5.43 -9.29
C GLY A 131 -20.52 -6.27 -10.34
N GLN A 132 -21.21 -7.34 -9.94
CA GLN A 132 -21.82 -8.33 -10.83
C GLN A 132 -20.75 -9.10 -11.61
N HIS A 133 -19.72 -9.54 -10.90
CA HIS A 133 -18.64 -10.33 -11.49
C HIS A 133 -18.00 -11.24 -10.44
N TRP A 134 -17.25 -12.20 -10.91
CA TRP A 134 -16.44 -13.09 -10.09
C TRP A 134 -14.98 -13.13 -10.60
N HIS A 135 -14.12 -13.65 -9.77
CA HIS A 135 -12.69 -13.81 -10.03
C HIS A 135 -12.29 -15.28 -9.92
N ASN A 136 -11.26 -15.66 -10.66
CA ASN A 136 -10.74 -17.03 -10.63
C ASN A 136 -9.69 -17.24 -9.51
N SER A 137 -8.75 -16.31 -9.37
CA SER A 137 -7.69 -16.35 -8.35
C SER A 137 -7.55 -15.06 -7.56
N LYS A 138 -8.01 -13.95 -8.14
CA LYS A 138 -8.04 -12.66 -7.49
C LYS A 138 -9.07 -12.67 -6.37
N TRP A 139 -8.69 -12.14 -5.21
CA TRP A 139 -9.62 -11.86 -4.12
C TRP A 139 -9.61 -10.37 -3.80
N GLU A 140 -10.71 -9.90 -3.29
CA GLU A 140 -10.85 -8.51 -2.88
C GLU A 140 -11.38 -8.44 -1.44
N GLN A 141 -11.20 -7.31 -0.81
CA GLN A 141 -11.79 -7.01 0.49
C GLN A 141 -12.47 -5.65 0.41
N PHE A 142 -13.74 -5.60 0.74
CA PHE A 142 -14.53 -4.37 0.76
C PHE A 142 -14.73 -3.90 2.20
N ILE A 143 -14.48 -2.61 2.42
CA ILE A 143 -14.60 -1.95 3.72
C ILE A 143 -15.43 -0.68 3.51
N VAL A 144 -16.69 -0.70 3.92
CA VAL A 144 -17.55 0.49 3.85
C VAL A 144 -17.17 1.45 4.97
N VAL A 145 -16.86 2.69 4.62
CA VAL A 145 -16.40 3.73 5.55
C VAL A 145 -17.38 4.90 5.67
N HIS A 146 -18.37 4.98 4.76
CA HIS A 146 -19.47 5.95 4.82
C HIS A 146 -20.67 5.41 4.06
N GLY A 147 -21.88 5.77 4.54
CA GLY A 147 -23.15 5.34 3.96
C GLY A 147 -23.60 3.96 4.45
N HIS A 148 -24.62 3.42 3.80
CA HIS A 148 -25.27 2.17 4.15
C HIS A 148 -25.46 1.32 2.90
N GLY A 149 -24.97 0.09 2.90
CA GLY A 149 -24.95 -0.77 1.74
C GLY A 149 -25.24 -2.24 2.03
N LEU A 150 -25.45 -2.99 0.97
CA LEU A 150 -25.61 -4.43 0.98
C LEU A 150 -24.57 -5.05 0.03
N ILE A 151 -23.76 -5.95 0.54
CA ILE A 151 -22.90 -6.82 -0.25
C ILE A 151 -23.61 -8.15 -0.42
N GLN A 152 -23.69 -8.62 -1.66
CA GLN A 152 -24.26 -9.92 -1.99
C GLN A 152 -23.21 -10.76 -2.70
N GLU A 153 -23.10 -12.02 -2.35
CA GLU A 153 -22.23 -12.98 -3.00
C GLU A 153 -22.98 -14.26 -3.33
N ARG A 154 -22.66 -14.88 -4.46
CA ARG A 154 -23.20 -16.18 -4.89
C ARG A 154 -22.09 -17.07 -5.43
N ASN A 155 -22.01 -18.27 -4.91
CA ASN A 155 -21.10 -19.28 -5.44
C ASN A 155 -21.53 -19.70 -6.84
N ILE A 156 -20.62 -19.58 -7.83
CA ILE A 156 -20.91 -19.87 -9.24
C ILE A 156 -21.20 -21.36 -9.51
N ASN A 157 -20.72 -22.26 -8.64
CA ASN A 157 -20.88 -23.69 -8.82
C ASN A 157 -22.08 -24.28 -8.08
N THR A 158 -22.31 -23.81 -6.85
CA THR A 158 -23.37 -24.37 -5.98
C THR A 158 -24.66 -23.54 -6.01
N GLY A 159 -24.57 -22.27 -6.41
CA GLY A 159 -25.69 -21.32 -6.33
C GLY A 159 -25.98 -20.82 -4.92
N GLU A 160 -25.20 -21.21 -3.91
CA GLU A 160 -25.31 -20.69 -2.55
C GLU A 160 -25.13 -19.18 -2.54
N THR A 161 -25.98 -18.47 -1.80
CA THR A 161 -25.96 -17.01 -1.69
C THR A 161 -25.79 -16.56 -0.25
N VAL A 162 -24.98 -15.51 -0.04
CA VAL A 162 -24.82 -14.83 1.26
C VAL A 162 -24.97 -13.33 1.07
N GLU A 163 -25.41 -12.65 2.12
CA GLU A 163 -25.62 -11.20 2.12
C GLU A 163 -25.06 -10.59 3.40
N PHE A 164 -24.40 -9.44 3.26
CA PHE A 164 -23.83 -8.69 4.35
C PHE A 164 -24.32 -7.24 4.27
N GLU A 165 -25.13 -6.83 5.25
CA GLU A 165 -25.45 -5.42 5.44
C GLU A 165 -24.27 -4.72 6.09
N VAL A 166 -23.82 -3.62 5.50
CA VAL A 166 -22.58 -2.90 5.86
C VAL A 166 -22.83 -1.41 5.98
N SER A 167 -22.13 -0.76 6.91
CA SER A 167 -22.28 0.69 7.10
C SER A 167 -20.98 1.35 7.56
N GLY A 168 -20.89 2.68 7.34
CA GLY A 168 -19.82 3.48 7.89
C GLY A 168 -19.87 3.71 9.40
N GLU A 169 -21.00 3.38 10.06
CA GLU A 169 -21.12 3.47 11.51
C GLU A 169 -20.45 2.28 12.23
N LYS A 170 -20.39 1.13 11.56
CA LYS A 170 -19.69 -0.07 12.02
C LYS A 170 -18.80 -0.57 10.89
N ILE A 171 -17.54 -0.21 10.95
CA ILE A 171 -16.59 -0.57 9.89
C ILE A 171 -16.23 -2.05 10.00
N GLU A 172 -16.63 -2.81 8.99
CA GLU A 172 -16.35 -4.23 8.85
C GLU A 172 -15.72 -4.52 7.48
N ALA A 173 -14.88 -5.54 7.43
CA ALA A 173 -14.27 -6.00 6.19
C ALA A 173 -14.97 -7.26 5.70
N VAL A 174 -15.38 -7.26 4.43
CA VAL A 174 -15.99 -8.40 3.76
C VAL A 174 -15.07 -8.87 2.64
N TYR A 175 -14.78 -10.16 2.59
CA TYR A 175 -13.97 -10.76 1.53
C TYR A 175 -14.83 -11.14 0.34
N MET A 176 -14.46 -10.67 -0.84
CA MET A 176 -14.90 -11.19 -2.13
C MET A 176 -14.00 -12.35 -2.51
N ILE A 177 -14.46 -13.57 -2.34
CA ILE A 177 -13.65 -14.77 -2.52
C ILE A 177 -13.70 -15.31 -3.94
N PRO A 178 -12.60 -15.91 -4.45
CA PRO A 178 -12.59 -16.53 -5.78
C PRO A 178 -13.72 -17.54 -5.99
N GLY A 179 -14.31 -17.53 -7.17
CA GLY A 179 -15.40 -18.42 -7.52
C GLY A 179 -16.78 -18.00 -6.97
N TRP A 180 -16.87 -16.81 -6.38
CA TRP A 180 -18.15 -16.21 -5.98
C TRP A 180 -18.40 -14.91 -6.74
N THR A 181 -19.50 -14.85 -7.47
CA THR A 181 -19.93 -13.58 -8.05
C THR A 181 -20.47 -12.66 -6.97
N HIS A 182 -20.10 -11.39 -7.04
CA HIS A 182 -20.41 -10.44 -5.99
C HIS A 182 -20.88 -9.09 -6.54
N ASN A 183 -21.59 -8.37 -5.71
CA ASN A 183 -21.96 -6.98 -5.94
C ASN A 183 -22.00 -6.21 -4.61
N ILE A 184 -22.05 -4.88 -4.74
CA ILE A 184 -22.32 -3.97 -3.64
C ILE A 184 -23.42 -3.00 -4.06
N ILE A 185 -24.41 -2.82 -3.22
CA ILE A 185 -25.60 -2.00 -3.45
C ILE A 185 -25.59 -0.84 -2.45
N ASN A 186 -25.72 0.39 -2.92
CA ASN A 186 -26.01 1.52 -2.05
C ASN A 186 -27.50 1.50 -1.69
N LEU A 187 -27.83 1.29 -0.42
CA LEU A 187 -29.21 1.21 0.08
C LEU A 187 -29.81 2.59 0.41
N SER A 188 -29.01 3.65 0.40
CA SER A 188 -29.49 5.02 0.63
C SER A 188 -30.17 5.58 -0.62
N ASP A 189 -31.21 6.39 -0.42
CA ASP A 189 -31.85 7.18 -1.48
C ASP A 189 -31.22 8.57 -1.64
N THR A 190 -30.35 8.99 -0.71
CA THR A 190 -29.85 10.37 -0.63
C THR A 190 -28.34 10.51 -0.45
N GLU A 191 -27.69 9.49 0.09
CA GLU A 191 -26.26 9.53 0.46
C GLU A 191 -25.42 8.62 -0.40
N ASP A 192 -24.20 9.02 -0.65
CA ASP A 192 -23.21 8.19 -1.32
C ASP A 192 -22.73 7.07 -0.41
N LEU A 193 -22.43 5.91 -0.99
CA LEU A 193 -21.74 4.81 -0.32
C LEU A 193 -20.27 4.86 -0.66
N VAL A 194 -19.42 4.97 0.34
CA VAL A 194 -17.96 5.02 0.18
C VAL A 194 -17.34 3.72 0.67
N THR A 195 -16.68 3.03 -0.24
CA THR A 195 -16.04 1.73 0.03
C THR A 195 -14.54 1.83 -0.26
N VAL A 196 -13.72 1.49 0.72
CA VAL A 196 -12.29 1.19 0.52
C VAL A 196 -12.18 -0.26 0.07
N MET A 197 -11.41 -0.50 -0.96
CA MET A 197 -11.23 -1.82 -1.55
C MET A 197 -9.75 -2.15 -1.59
N THR A 198 -9.40 -3.36 -1.17
CA THR A 198 -8.06 -3.93 -1.36
C THR A 198 -8.16 -5.14 -2.27
N CYS A 199 -7.12 -5.37 -3.04
CA CYS A 199 -7.04 -6.49 -3.97
C CYS A 199 -5.62 -7.06 -3.95
N ASN A 200 -5.48 -8.39 -4.00
CA ASN A 200 -4.17 -9.05 -3.93
C ASN A 200 -3.28 -8.84 -5.16
N GLU A 201 -3.80 -8.23 -6.22
CA GLU A 201 -3.04 -7.94 -7.44
C GLU A 201 -3.44 -6.58 -8.03
N ILE A 202 -2.54 -5.97 -8.78
CA ILE A 202 -2.82 -4.75 -9.55
C ILE A 202 -3.66 -5.14 -10.76
N PHE A 203 -4.67 -4.33 -11.09
CA PHE A 203 -5.51 -4.57 -12.25
C PHE A 203 -4.68 -4.54 -13.54
N ASP A 204 -4.75 -5.64 -14.30
CA ASP A 204 -4.13 -5.79 -15.60
C ASP A 204 -5.24 -5.86 -16.67
N PRO A 205 -5.40 -4.84 -17.53
CA PRO A 205 -6.44 -4.84 -18.56
C PRO A 205 -6.27 -5.95 -19.62
N ASP A 206 -5.06 -6.48 -19.80
CA ASP A 206 -4.77 -7.57 -20.75
C ASP A 206 -5.11 -8.95 -20.14
N ARG A 207 -5.17 -9.05 -18.80
CA ARG A 207 -5.52 -10.25 -18.04
C ARG A 207 -6.34 -9.91 -16.80
N PRO A 208 -7.56 -9.40 -16.96
CA PRO A 208 -8.30 -8.77 -15.87
C PRO A 208 -8.78 -9.73 -14.75
N ASP A 209 -8.71 -11.05 -14.92
CA ASP A 209 -9.28 -12.07 -14.02
C ASP A 209 -10.65 -11.64 -13.45
N THR A 210 -11.51 -11.11 -14.32
CA THR A 210 -12.82 -10.57 -13.94
C THR A 210 -13.86 -11.03 -14.96
N PHE A 211 -14.85 -11.79 -14.50
CA PHE A 211 -15.87 -12.43 -15.34
C PHE A 211 -17.24 -11.93 -14.92
N PHE A 212 -17.94 -11.28 -15.86
CA PHE A 212 -19.27 -10.77 -15.59
C PHE A 212 -20.27 -11.90 -15.35
N GLU A 213 -20.94 -11.86 -14.22
CA GLU A 213 -22.06 -12.76 -13.86
C GLU A 213 -22.89 -12.11 -12.75
N LYS A 214 -24.22 -12.05 -12.94
CA LYS A 214 -25.09 -11.46 -11.89
C LYS A 214 -25.15 -12.34 -10.66
N VAL A 215 -25.26 -11.72 -9.50
CA VAL A 215 -25.51 -12.43 -8.24
C VAL A 215 -26.96 -12.93 -8.20
N LYS A 216 -27.91 -12.10 -8.61
CA LYS A 216 -29.35 -12.42 -8.75
C LYS A 216 -29.85 -11.91 -10.10
N ASP A 217 -30.83 -12.59 -10.64
CA ASP A 217 -31.55 -12.18 -11.86
C ASP A 217 -32.46 -10.97 -11.61
#